data_8ef09e0ad57d2d77ecd1888c65003fe6
#
_entry.id   8ef09e0ad57d2d77ecd1888c65003fe6
#
_cell.length_a   1.000
_cell.length_b   1.000
_cell.length_c   1.000
_cell.angle_alpha   90.00
_cell.angle_beta   90.00
_cell.angle_gamma   90.00
#
_symmetry.space_group_name_H-M   'P 1'
#
loop_
_entity.id
_entity.type
_entity.pdbx_description
1 polymer ?
#
loop_
_entity_poly.entity_id
_entity_poly.type
_entity_poly.pdbx_seq_one_letter_code
_entity_poly.pdbx_strand_id
1 'polypeptide(L)'
;PCNWLQVYENTQDPVHVVYLHTRISGAQFGDASGADQAIEYRQTPLGMINVQTRRWSDHLWTRCTETILPNANQTGAIWESADRPKVFQRAALTRWMVPVDDGTTLVIGWRYFSEELDPAGIGDRARVGRQSIDFIGQTEEERSYEERQRQPGDYEVQVSQRRIAVHALETLASSDQGVAMLRRLLRRNIRALAEGNAPASWPADREGIVPTYVQDTVVPAPEGACDLAATGKRVADAVLASAQQPRAARRGWIAAKLSEPDAG
;
A
#
# COMPACT_ATOMS: atom_id res chain seq x y z
N PRO A 1 -6.21 -2.33 -19.70
CA PRO A 1 -5.70 -1.81 -20.99
C PRO A 1 -4.73 -0.62 -20.79
N CYS A 2 -3.69 -0.80 -19.94
CA CYS A 2 -2.56 0.12 -19.77
C CYS A 2 -1.31 -0.64 -19.36
N ASN A 3 -0.15 0.04 -19.43
CA ASN A 3 1.13 -0.54 -19.04
C ASN A 3 1.17 -0.89 -17.55
N TRP A 4 1.79 -2.00 -17.21
CA TRP A 4 1.86 -2.52 -15.84
C TRP A 4 2.50 -1.53 -14.84
N LEU A 5 3.42 -0.70 -15.31
CA LEU A 5 4.09 0.27 -14.46
C LEU A 5 3.11 1.35 -13.95
N GLN A 6 2.14 1.78 -14.76
CA GLN A 6 1.10 2.74 -14.36
C GLN A 6 0.29 2.19 -13.17
N VAL A 7 -0.11 0.92 -13.26
CA VAL A 7 -0.83 0.23 -12.18
C VAL A 7 0.05 0.06 -10.94
N TYR A 8 1.34 -0.23 -11.15
CA TYR A 8 2.27 -0.46 -10.06
C TYR A 8 2.64 0.84 -9.32
N GLU A 9 2.84 1.93 -10.06
CA GLU A 9 3.13 3.26 -9.50
C GLU A 9 2.00 3.79 -8.64
N ASN A 10 0.75 3.51 -8.98
CA ASN A 10 -0.41 3.87 -8.17
C ASN A 10 -0.31 3.35 -6.73
N THR A 11 0.35 2.22 -6.51
CA THR A 11 0.57 1.68 -5.16
C THR A 11 1.52 2.54 -4.31
N GLN A 12 2.26 3.44 -4.92
CA GLN A 12 3.21 4.34 -4.29
C GLN A 12 2.75 5.80 -4.23
N ASP A 13 1.49 6.04 -4.58
CA ASP A 13 0.81 7.32 -4.38
C ASP A 13 -0.28 7.20 -3.29
N PRO A 14 0.04 7.34 -2.00
CA PRO A 14 -0.97 7.30 -0.95
C PRO A 14 -1.89 8.52 -0.95
N VAL A 15 -1.53 9.61 -1.65
CA VAL A 15 -2.31 10.85 -1.70
C VAL A 15 -3.59 10.65 -2.52
N HIS A 16 -3.53 9.84 -3.60
CA HIS A 16 -4.73 9.56 -4.40
C HIS A 16 -5.83 8.91 -3.56
N VAL A 17 -5.50 8.12 -2.55
CA VAL A 17 -6.51 7.49 -1.67
C VAL A 17 -7.38 8.54 -0.99
N VAL A 18 -6.77 9.64 -0.51
CA VAL A 18 -7.50 10.73 0.15
C VAL A 18 -8.40 11.46 -0.85
N TYR A 19 -7.95 11.70 -2.06
CA TYR A 19 -8.70 12.47 -3.04
C TYR A 19 -9.66 11.61 -3.86
N LEU A 20 -9.15 10.59 -4.53
CA LEU A 20 -9.94 9.77 -5.45
C LEU A 20 -10.98 8.93 -4.70
N HIS A 21 -10.55 8.21 -3.66
CA HIS A 21 -11.38 7.23 -2.96
C HIS A 21 -12.21 7.81 -1.80
N THR A 22 -12.15 9.11 -1.54
CA THR A 22 -12.96 9.74 -0.51
C THR A 22 -13.64 11.02 -0.99
N ARG A 23 -12.87 12.00 -1.49
CA ARG A 23 -13.40 13.33 -1.84
C ARG A 23 -14.08 13.38 -3.19
N ILE A 24 -13.59 12.67 -4.19
CA ILE A 24 -14.13 12.70 -5.56
C ILE A 24 -15.24 11.67 -5.73
N SER A 25 -14.97 10.41 -5.42
CA SER A 25 -15.89 9.30 -5.71
C SER A 25 -16.72 8.87 -4.51
N GLY A 26 -16.65 9.61 -3.40
CA GLY A 26 -17.24 9.20 -2.12
C GLY A 26 -16.37 8.15 -1.41
N ALA A 27 -16.70 7.86 -0.16
CA ALA A 27 -15.93 6.91 0.67
C ALA A 27 -16.06 5.48 0.11
N GLN A 28 -15.01 5.03 -0.59
CA GLN A 28 -14.90 3.66 -1.11
C GLN A 28 -14.25 2.72 -0.09
N PHE A 29 -13.55 3.29 0.91
CA PHE A 29 -12.88 2.59 2.01
C PHE A 29 -13.40 3.13 3.35
N GLY A 30 -12.78 2.72 4.46
CA GLY A 30 -13.13 3.28 5.77
C GLY A 30 -12.87 4.80 5.84
N ASP A 31 -13.73 5.53 6.56
CA ASP A 31 -13.69 7.00 6.66
C ASP A 31 -12.31 7.54 7.10
N ALA A 32 -11.62 6.80 7.97
CA ALA A 32 -10.26 7.15 8.41
C ALA A 32 -9.25 7.28 7.26
N SER A 33 -9.51 6.66 6.10
CA SER A 33 -8.67 6.77 4.91
C SER A 33 -8.67 8.18 4.30
N GLY A 34 -9.68 8.98 4.56
CA GLY A 34 -9.81 10.36 4.10
C GLY A 34 -9.09 11.40 4.96
N ALA A 35 -8.55 11.01 6.11
CA ALA A 35 -7.82 11.93 6.98
C ALA A 35 -6.48 12.36 6.39
N ASP A 36 -6.07 13.60 6.70
CA ASP A 36 -4.76 14.10 6.32
C ASP A 36 -3.65 13.22 6.93
N GLN A 37 -2.57 13.02 6.18
CA GLN A 37 -1.54 12.06 6.54
C GLN A 37 -0.13 12.61 6.37
N ALA A 38 0.76 12.19 7.26
CA ALA A 38 2.19 12.24 7.01
C ALA A 38 2.62 10.97 6.26
N ILE A 39 3.50 11.15 5.28
CA ILE A 39 3.95 10.06 4.42
C ILE A 39 5.46 9.97 4.48
N GLU A 40 5.97 8.74 4.61
CA GLU A 40 7.37 8.43 4.56
C GLU A 40 7.62 7.22 3.64
N TYR A 41 8.78 7.19 2.99
CA TYR A 41 9.18 6.09 2.13
C TYR A 41 10.50 5.50 2.62
N ARG A 42 10.56 4.19 2.72
CA ARG A 42 11.77 3.45 3.11
C ARG A 42 12.08 2.35 2.11
N GLN A 43 13.34 2.24 1.75
CA GLN A 43 13.81 1.09 0.98
C GLN A 43 13.87 -0.15 1.87
N THR A 44 13.48 -1.30 1.32
CA THR A 44 13.58 -2.61 1.96
C THR A 44 14.44 -3.55 1.10
N PRO A 45 14.86 -4.70 1.61
CA PRO A 45 15.50 -5.71 0.77
C PRO A 45 14.64 -6.18 -0.40
N LEU A 46 13.30 -6.14 -0.26
CA LEU A 46 12.34 -6.58 -1.27
C LEU A 46 11.97 -5.48 -2.27
N GLY A 47 12.18 -4.23 -1.91
CA GLY A 47 11.77 -3.07 -2.69
C GLY A 47 11.63 -1.83 -1.84
N MET A 48 10.42 -1.49 -1.42
CA MET A 48 10.17 -0.32 -0.58
C MET A 48 8.84 -0.43 0.18
N ILE A 49 8.74 0.30 1.28
CA ILE A 49 7.47 0.58 1.95
C ILE A 49 7.12 2.05 1.84
N ASN A 50 5.86 2.35 1.74
CA ASN A 50 5.31 3.64 2.11
C ASN A 50 4.63 3.53 3.47
N VAL A 51 4.86 4.54 4.31
CA VAL A 51 4.36 4.63 5.67
C VAL A 51 3.44 5.83 5.74
N GLN A 52 2.20 5.59 6.04
CA GLN A 52 1.15 6.60 6.07
C GLN A 52 0.65 6.72 7.50
N THR A 53 0.86 7.85 8.14
CA THR A 53 0.39 8.10 9.51
C THR A 53 -0.64 9.20 9.53
N ARG A 54 -1.77 8.94 10.13
CA ARG A 54 -2.90 9.87 10.26
C ARG A 54 -3.50 9.82 11.65
N ARG A 55 -4.09 10.93 12.05
CA ARG A 55 -4.92 10.99 13.26
C ARG A 55 -6.37 10.79 12.87
N TRP A 56 -7.04 9.89 13.57
CA TRP A 56 -8.46 9.67 13.43
C TRP A 56 -9.10 9.52 14.81
N SER A 57 -9.96 10.49 15.17
CA SER A 57 -10.51 10.57 16.53
C SER A 57 -9.39 10.54 17.59
N ASP A 58 -9.45 9.63 18.52
CA ASP A 58 -8.51 9.46 19.64
C ASP A 58 -7.35 8.50 19.34
N HIS A 59 -7.13 8.19 18.05
CA HIS A 59 -6.10 7.24 17.65
C HIS A 59 -5.18 7.81 16.56
N LEU A 60 -3.97 7.27 16.52
CA LEU A 60 -3.02 7.39 15.42
C LEU A 60 -2.99 6.07 14.67
N TRP A 61 -3.32 6.13 13.39
CA TRP A 61 -3.22 4.98 12.51
C TRP A 61 -2.04 5.13 11.57
N THR A 62 -1.10 4.18 11.68
CA THR A 62 0.04 4.06 10.78
C THR A 62 -0.11 2.82 9.92
N ARG A 63 -0.18 3.01 8.62
CA ARG A 63 -0.21 1.95 7.62
C ARG A 63 1.13 1.85 6.92
N CYS A 64 1.68 0.63 6.85
CA CYS A 64 2.80 0.31 5.99
C CYS A 64 2.30 -0.52 4.80
N THR A 65 2.40 0.03 3.60
CA THR A 65 2.14 -0.66 2.35
C THR A 65 3.46 -1.03 1.71
N GLU A 66 3.61 -2.27 1.27
CA GLU A 66 4.88 -2.75 0.73
C GLU A 66 4.79 -2.99 -0.78
N THR A 67 5.77 -2.47 -1.49
CA THR A 67 6.04 -2.76 -2.88
C THR A 67 7.22 -3.72 -2.97
N ILE A 68 6.95 -4.89 -3.54
CA ILE A 68 7.89 -6.00 -3.66
C ILE A 68 8.26 -6.13 -5.13
N LEU A 69 9.53 -5.86 -5.43
CA LEU A 69 10.04 -5.94 -6.80
C LEU A 69 10.02 -7.39 -7.33
N PRO A 70 9.75 -7.61 -8.63
CA PRO A 70 9.59 -6.56 -9.64
C PRO A 70 8.18 -5.97 -9.75
N ASN A 71 7.11 -6.64 -9.33
CA ASN A 71 5.75 -6.29 -9.70
C ASN A 71 4.66 -6.68 -8.68
N ALA A 72 5.05 -6.95 -7.42
CA ALA A 72 4.09 -7.30 -6.38
C ALA A 72 3.88 -6.17 -5.38
N ASN A 73 2.72 -6.12 -4.76
CA ASN A 73 2.35 -5.17 -3.74
C ASN A 73 1.54 -5.86 -2.64
N GLN A 74 1.78 -5.45 -1.40
CA GLN A 74 0.97 -5.84 -0.25
C GLN A 74 0.40 -4.60 0.44
N THR A 75 -0.88 -4.64 0.74
CA THR A 75 -1.60 -3.57 1.43
C THR A 75 -2.17 -4.11 2.73
N GLY A 76 -2.08 -3.34 3.81
CA GLY A 76 -2.69 -3.63 5.10
C GLY A 76 -4.23 -3.60 5.03
N ALA A 77 -4.90 -3.37 6.15
CA ALA A 77 -6.36 -3.35 6.17
C ALA A 77 -6.91 -2.22 5.30
N ILE A 78 -7.74 -2.56 4.32
CA ILE A 78 -8.36 -1.58 3.41
C ILE A 78 -9.53 -0.88 4.10
N TRP A 79 -10.27 -1.62 4.93
CA TRP A 79 -11.41 -1.09 5.70
C TRP A 79 -11.07 -0.93 7.18
N GLU A 80 -9.94 -0.27 7.44
CA GLU A 80 -9.54 0.08 8.79
C GLU A 80 -10.39 1.23 9.31
N SER A 81 -11.07 1.00 10.43
CA SER A 81 -11.86 2.01 11.13
C SER A 81 -11.02 2.89 12.06
N ALA A 82 -9.83 2.43 12.42
CA ALA A 82 -8.92 3.07 13.38
C ALA A 82 -9.56 3.39 14.74
N ASP A 83 -10.55 2.61 15.15
CA ASP A 83 -11.32 2.78 16.40
C ASP A 83 -10.82 1.91 17.55
N ARG A 84 -9.88 0.98 17.28
CA ARG A 84 -9.33 0.06 18.29
C ARG A 84 -7.83 -0.04 18.18
N PRO A 85 -7.12 0.00 19.31
CA PRO A 85 -5.67 -0.22 19.32
C PRO A 85 -5.31 -1.60 18.76
N LYS A 86 -4.33 -1.61 17.87
CA LYS A 86 -3.71 -2.81 17.32
C LYS A 86 -2.27 -2.52 16.95
N VAL A 87 -1.38 -3.44 17.22
CA VAL A 87 0.05 -3.25 17.00
C VAL A 87 0.51 -3.80 15.66
N PHE A 88 -0.13 -4.87 15.21
CA PHE A 88 0.26 -5.54 13.97
C PHE A 88 -0.96 -6.20 13.35
N GLN A 89 -1.11 -5.99 12.07
CA GLN A 89 -2.14 -6.62 11.27
C GLN A 89 -1.55 -7.17 9.97
N ARG A 90 -2.08 -8.31 9.53
CA ARG A 90 -1.64 -8.95 8.28
C ARG A 90 -2.00 -8.11 7.06
N ALA A 91 -1.35 -8.41 5.93
CA ALA A 91 -1.80 -7.94 4.63
C ALA A 91 -3.27 -8.34 4.40
N ALA A 92 -4.12 -7.39 4.10
CA ALA A 92 -5.47 -7.66 3.64
C ALA A 92 -5.49 -8.06 2.16
N LEU A 93 -4.51 -7.56 1.41
CA LEU A 93 -4.42 -7.73 -0.02
C LEU A 93 -2.97 -7.91 -0.45
N THR A 94 -2.72 -8.92 -1.27
CA THR A 94 -1.48 -9.10 -2.04
C THR A 94 -1.85 -9.09 -3.52
N ARG A 95 -1.15 -8.30 -4.32
CA ARG A 95 -1.40 -8.16 -5.76
C ARG A 95 -0.12 -8.33 -6.57
N TRP A 96 -0.28 -8.85 -7.77
CA TRP A 96 0.76 -8.88 -8.80
C TRP A 96 0.26 -8.14 -10.04
N MET A 97 1.04 -7.19 -10.51
CA MET A 97 0.81 -6.47 -11.76
C MET A 97 1.58 -7.18 -12.87
N VAL A 98 0.91 -8.11 -13.53
CA VAL A 98 1.55 -9.00 -14.53
C VAL A 98 1.43 -8.36 -15.90
N PRO A 99 2.55 -7.98 -16.55
CA PRO A 99 2.51 -7.50 -17.93
C PRO A 99 2.09 -8.63 -18.87
N VAL A 100 1.03 -8.39 -19.65
CA VAL A 100 0.62 -9.26 -20.75
C VAL A 100 1.33 -8.85 -22.04
N ASP A 101 1.38 -7.54 -22.25
CA ASP A 101 2.16 -6.87 -23.29
C ASP A 101 2.50 -5.45 -22.80
N ASP A 102 3.10 -4.61 -23.67
CA ASP A 102 3.51 -3.24 -23.31
C ASP A 102 2.34 -2.32 -22.92
N GLY A 103 1.12 -2.66 -23.24
CA GLY A 103 -0.05 -1.82 -23.02
C GLY A 103 -1.22 -2.55 -22.38
N THR A 104 -0.98 -3.74 -21.82
CA THR A 104 -2.02 -4.55 -21.18
C THR A 104 -1.46 -5.20 -19.92
N THR A 105 -2.17 -5.04 -18.82
CA THR A 105 -1.79 -5.59 -17.51
C THR A 105 -2.88 -6.51 -17.00
N LEU A 106 -2.49 -7.68 -16.50
CA LEU A 106 -3.33 -8.53 -15.68
C LEU A 106 -2.99 -8.30 -14.21
N VAL A 107 -3.97 -7.87 -13.41
CA VAL A 107 -3.82 -7.78 -11.96
C VAL A 107 -4.37 -9.04 -11.33
N ILE A 108 -3.49 -9.79 -10.65
CA ILE A 108 -3.87 -10.97 -9.88
C ILE A 108 -3.85 -10.57 -8.42
N GLY A 109 -4.98 -10.68 -7.72
CA GLY A 109 -5.11 -10.32 -6.33
C GLY A 109 -5.42 -11.51 -5.44
N TRP A 110 -4.82 -11.52 -4.25
CA TRP A 110 -5.17 -12.41 -3.16
C TRP A 110 -5.66 -11.58 -2.00
N ARG A 111 -6.89 -11.81 -1.57
CA ARG A 111 -7.52 -11.06 -0.51
C ARG A 111 -7.84 -11.93 0.69
N TYR A 112 -7.61 -11.38 1.87
CA TYR A 112 -8.00 -11.99 3.13
C TYR A 112 -9.23 -11.29 3.71
N PHE A 113 -10.15 -12.08 4.25
CA PHE A 113 -11.32 -11.61 4.97
C PHE A 113 -11.31 -12.18 6.38
N SER A 114 -11.48 -11.32 7.36
CA SER A 114 -11.66 -11.71 8.76
C SER A 114 -12.27 -10.53 9.51
N GLU A 115 -12.81 -10.78 10.68
CA GLU A 115 -13.28 -9.71 11.58
C GLU A 115 -12.17 -8.74 11.98
N GLU A 116 -10.92 -9.19 11.98
CA GLU A 116 -9.76 -8.33 12.26
C GLU A 116 -9.45 -7.39 11.09
N LEU A 117 -9.64 -7.83 9.84
CA LEU A 117 -9.31 -7.08 8.62
C LEU A 117 -10.46 -6.25 8.07
N ASP A 118 -11.68 -6.62 8.39
CA ASP A 118 -12.91 -5.97 7.95
C ASP A 118 -13.95 -6.05 9.08
N PRO A 119 -13.73 -5.28 10.16
CA PRO A 119 -14.58 -5.35 11.34
C PRO A 119 -16.03 -4.90 11.09
N ALA A 120 -16.24 -4.05 10.10
CA ALA A 120 -17.57 -3.55 9.73
C ALA A 120 -18.27 -4.43 8.68
N GLY A 121 -17.59 -5.46 8.15
CA GLY A 121 -18.16 -6.35 7.13
C GLY A 121 -18.45 -5.66 5.80
N ILE A 122 -17.71 -4.60 5.46
CA ILE A 122 -17.93 -3.80 4.24
C ILE A 122 -17.56 -4.60 2.98
N GLY A 123 -16.58 -5.49 3.09
CA GLY A 123 -16.08 -6.27 1.96
C GLY A 123 -17.03 -7.40 1.56
N ASP A 124 -17.50 -7.39 0.32
CA ASP A 124 -18.32 -8.45 -0.22
C ASP A 124 -17.47 -9.63 -0.72
N ARG A 125 -17.51 -10.74 0.02
CA ARG A 125 -16.82 -11.99 -0.36
C ARG A 125 -17.37 -12.61 -1.65
N ALA A 126 -18.61 -12.38 -1.97
CA ALA A 126 -19.24 -12.95 -3.16
C ALA A 126 -18.68 -12.33 -4.45
N ARG A 127 -18.20 -11.09 -4.36
CA ARG A 127 -17.58 -10.37 -5.48
C ARG A 127 -16.12 -10.76 -5.71
N VAL A 128 -15.52 -11.54 -4.80
CA VAL A 128 -14.11 -11.92 -4.88
C VAL A 128 -13.95 -13.31 -5.49
N GLY A 129 -13.05 -13.43 -6.45
CA GLY A 129 -12.58 -14.70 -6.98
C GLY A 129 -13.01 -14.95 -8.40
N ARG A 130 -14.11 -15.56 -8.65
CA ARG A 130 -14.44 -16.07 -9.98
C ARG A 130 -14.91 -14.96 -10.92
N GLN A 131 -14.16 -14.68 -11.99
CA GLN A 131 -14.52 -13.72 -13.04
C GLN A 131 -14.75 -12.28 -12.57
N SER A 132 -14.40 -11.97 -11.33
CA SER A 132 -14.46 -10.62 -10.84
C SER A 132 -13.32 -9.81 -11.43
N ILE A 133 -13.63 -8.90 -12.31
CA ILE A 133 -12.68 -7.95 -12.90
C ILE A 133 -12.22 -6.97 -11.84
N ASP A 134 -13.05 -6.73 -10.83
CA ASP A 134 -12.80 -5.77 -9.78
C ASP A 134 -13.24 -6.27 -8.41
N PHE A 135 -12.30 -6.83 -7.66
CA PHE A 135 -12.59 -7.35 -6.33
C PHE A 135 -12.62 -6.27 -5.22
N ILE A 136 -12.36 -5.02 -5.54
CA ILE A 136 -12.51 -3.87 -4.61
C ILE A 136 -13.64 -2.92 -5.02
N GLY A 137 -14.40 -3.26 -6.06
CA GLY A 137 -15.59 -2.54 -6.46
C GLY A 137 -15.34 -1.20 -7.16
N GLN A 138 -14.19 -1.06 -7.84
CA GLN A 138 -13.80 0.19 -8.50
C GLN A 138 -14.16 0.25 -9.98
N THR A 139 -14.42 -0.90 -10.59
CA THR A 139 -14.90 -0.98 -11.97
C THR A 139 -16.14 -1.84 -12.02
N GLU A 140 -17.22 -1.27 -12.52
CA GLU A 140 -18.41 -2.00 -12.94
C GLU A 140 -18.52 -1.92 -14.45
N GLU A 141 -18.61 -3.05 -15.12
CA GLU A 141 -18.70 -3.09 -16.59
C GLU A 141 -19.95 -2.37 -17.11
N GLU A 142 -21.01 -2.33 -16.31
CA GLU A 142 -22.29 -1.73 -16.64
C GLU A 142 -22.38 -0.22 -16.46
N ARG A 143 -21.32 0.43 -15.93
CA ARG A 143 -21.33 1.88 -15.73
C ARG A 143 -21.19 2.62 -17.06
N SER A 144 -22.05 3.62 -17.26
CA SER A 144 -21.94 4.53 -18.41
C SER A 144 -20.62 5.33 -18.39
N TYR A 145 -20.27 5.91 -19.54
CA TYR A 145 -19.09 6.80 -19.61
C TYR A 145 -19.22 7.98 -18.63
N GLU A 146 -20.38 8.59 -18.54
CA GLU A 146 -20.66 9.72 -17.67
C GLU A 146 -20.53 9.36 -16.19
N GLU A 147 -20.98 8.20 -15.79
CA GLU A 147 -20.82 7.71 -14.41
C GLU A 147 -19.36 7.50 -14.06
N ARG A 148 -18.59 6.88 -14.97
CA ARG A 148 -17.15 6.68 -14.79
C ARG A 148 -16.39 8.00 -14.68
N GLN A 149 -16.83 9.05 -15.38
CA GLN A 149 -16.21 10.38 -15.27
C GLN A 149 -16.58 11.09 -13.97
N ARG A 150 -17.78 10.88 -13.44
CA ARG A 150 -18.23 11.51 -12.18
C ARG A 150 -17.73 10.82 -10.94
N GLN A 151 -17.54 9.50 -11.01
CA GLN A 151 -17.07 8.66 -9.91
C GLN A 151 -15.97 7.74 -10.41
N PRO A 152 -14.81 8.27 -10.81
CA PRO A 152 -13.71 7.44 -11.27
C PRO A 152 -13.13 6.60 -10.14
N GLY A 153 -12.68 5.40 -10.48
CA GLY A 153 -11.82 4.57 -9.62
C GLY A 153 -10.39 4.53 -10.13
N ASP A 154 -9.56 3.69 -9.53
CA ASP A 154 -8.18 3.44 -9.98
C ASP A 154 -8.12 3.05 -11.46
N TYR A 155 -9.07 2.25 -11.90
CA TYR A 155 -9.12 1.78 -13.28
C TYR A 155 -9.22 2.95 -14.27
N GLU A 156 -10.21 3.84 -14.08
CA GLU A 156 -10.41 4.97 -14.97
C GLU A 156 -9.19 5.91 -14.98
N VAL A 157 -8.62 6.19 -13.81
CA VAL A 157 -7.45 7.06 -13.69
C VAL A 157 -6.23 6.45 -14.38
N GLN A 158 -5.96 5.16 -14.17
CA GLN A 158 -4.82 4.48 -14.78
C GLN A 158 -4.94 4.38 -16.29
N VAL A 159 -6.12 4.03 -16.80
CA VAL A 159 -6.38 3.90 -18.24
C VAL A 159 -6.35 5.25 -18.95
N SER A 160 -6.82 6.32 -18.28
CA SER A 160 -6.81 7.69 -18.85
C SER A 160 -5.41 8.24 -19.11
N GLN A 161 -4.38 7.70 -18.48
CA GLN A 161 -2.97 8.07 -18.71
C GLN A 161 -2.43 7.57 -20.07
N ARG A 162 -3.27 7.03 -20.95
CA ARG A 162 -2.94 6.34 -22.19
C ARG A 162 -2.50 4.88 -21.98
N ARG A 163 -2.42 4.14 -23.07
CA ARG A 163 -1.94 2.76 -23.06
C ARG A 163 -0.53 2.62 -22.50
N ILE A 164 0.34 3.57 -22.82
CA ILE A 164 1.66 3.75 -22.22
C ILE A 164 1.77 5.23 -21.84
N ALA A 165 1.95 5.50 -20.55
CA ALA A 165 2.12 6.86 -20.05
C ALA A 165 3.39 7.51 -20.61
N VAL A 166 3.28 8.78 -21.00
CA VAL A 166 4.42 9.55 -21.53
C VAL A 166 5.05 10.33 -20.40
N HIS A 167 6.10 9.79 -19.79
CA HIS A 167 6.77 10.38 -18.63
C HIS A 167 7.29 11.82 -18.87
N ALA A 168 7.57 12.19 -20.14
CA ALA A 168 7.97 13.55 -20.47
C ALA A 168 6.85 14.59 -20.30
N LEU A 169 5.60 14.15 -20.16
CA LEU A 169 4.44 15.02 -19.93
C LEU A 169 4.02 15.09 -18.46
N GLU A 170 4.72 14.40 -17.58
CA GLU A 170 4.44 14.36 -16.16
C GLU A 170 5.06 15.54 -15.42
N THR A 171 4.36 16.01 -14.39
CA THR A 171 4.91 16.95 -13.42
C THR A 171 4.88 16.30 -12.05
N LEU A 172 6.01 15.74 -11.62
CA LEU A 172 6.13 15.13 -10.30
C LEU A 172 6.20 16.21 -9.21
N ALA A 173 5.40 16.04 -8.19
CA ALA A 173 5.37 16.88 -7.00
C ALA A 173 6.13 16.22 -5.83
N SER A 174 6.21 16.90 -4.69
CA SER A 174 6.81 16.33 -3.47
C SER A 174 6.05 15.11 -2.94
N SER A 175 4.77 14.98 -3.24
CA SER A 175 3.95 13.80 -2.95
C SER A 175 4.36 12.56 -3.73
N ASP A 176 5.03 12.73 -4.89
CA ASP A 176 5.39 11.64 -5.80
C ASP A 176 6.76 11.02 -5.53
N GLN A 177 7.34 11.29 -4.35
CA GLN A 177 8.64 10.73 -3.94
C GLN A 177 8.66 9.20 -4.01
N GLY A 178 7.54 8.55 -3.70
CA GLY A 178 7.38 7.10 -3.78
C GLY A 178 7.50 6.59 -5.21
N VAL A 179 6.83 7.24 -6.16
CA VAL A 179 6.92 6.93 -7.60
C VAL A 179 8.36 7.11 -8.09
N ALA A 180 9.01 8.21 -7.73
CA ALA A 180 10.40 8.47 -8.09
C ALA A 180 11.36 7.43 -7.49
N MET A 181 11.13 6.99 -6.25
CA MET A 181 11.91 5.93 -5.61
C MET A 181 11.71 4.58 -6.31
N LEU A 182 10.47 4.19 -6.60
CA LEU A 182 10.15 2.95 -7.31
C LEU A 182 10.85 2.89 -8.67
N ARG A 183 10.74 3.95 -9.48
CA ARG A 183 11.42 4.04 -10.79
C ARG A 183 12.92 3.92 -10.68
N ARG A 184 13.53 4.51 -9.66
CA ARG A 184 14.96 4.39 -9.39
C ARG A 184 15.37 2.96 -9.06
N LEU A 185 14.60 2.27 -8.23
CA LEU A 185 14.83 0.88 -7.86
C LEU A 185 14.72 -0.06 -9.06
N LEU A 186 13.68 0.09 -9.87
CA LEU A 186 13.49 -0.68 -11.11
C LEU A 186 14.64 -0.47 -12.09
N ARG A 187 15.02 0.80 -12.36
CA ARG A 187 16.14 1.11 -13.26
C ARG A 187 17.47 0.53 -12.77
N ARG A 188 17.70 0.54 -11.45
CA ARG A 188 18.89 -0.09 -10.86
C ARG A 188 18.92 -1.60 -11.13
N ASN A 189 17.81 -2.28 -10.94
CA ASN A 189 17.71 -3.72 -11.19
C ASN A 189 17.85 -4.08 -12.68
N ILE A 190 17.26 -3.28 -13.57
CA ILE A 190 17.41 -3.44 -15.02
C ILE A 190 18.88 -3.31 -15.45
N ARG A 191 19.61 -2.31 -14.92
CA ARG A 191 21.03 -2.14 -15.20
C ARG A 191 21.86 -3.32 -14.70
N ALA A 192 21.61 -3.78 -13.46
CA ALA A 192 22.29 -4.94 -12.90
C ALA A 192 22.11 -6.18 -13.79
N LEU A 193 20.89 -6.44 -14.27
CA LEU A 193 20.61 -7.53 -15.19
C LEU A 193 21.33 -7.36 -16.52
N ALA A 194 21.37 -6.15 -17.08
CA ALA A 194 22.08 -5.86 -18.33
C ALA A 194 23.60 -6.05 -18.21
N GLU A 195 24.16 -5.90 -17.01
CA GLU A 195 25.56 -6.13 -16.67
C GLU A 195 25.85 -7.61 -16.30
N GLY A 196 24.86 -8.49 -16.40
CA GLY A 196 24.98 -9.92 -16.06
C GLY A 196 24.94 -10.19 -14.55
N ASN A 197 24.59 -9.20 -13.74
CA ASN A 197 24.40 -9.36 -12.30
C ASN A 197 22.99 -9.83 -11.99
N ALA A 198 22.85 -10.76 -11.05
CA ALA A 198 21.52 -11.10 -10.55
C ALA A 198 20.91 -9.91 -9.80
N PRO A 199 19.61 -9.63 -9.94
CA PRO A 199 18.91 -8.72 -9.06
C PRO A 199 19.05 -9.24 -7.62
N ALA A 200 18.94 -8.36 -6.64
CA ALA A 200 19.00 -8.75 -5.24
C ALA A 200 18.02 -9.91 -4.99
N SER A 201 18.53 -11.03 -4.52
CA SER A 201 17.71 -12.19 -4.18
C SER A 201 16.86 -11.87 -2.95
N TRP A 202 15.65 -12.35 -2.94
CA TRP A 202 14.79 -12.19 -1.77
C TRP A 202 15.38 -12.98 -0.60
N PRO A 203 15.63 -12.31 0.54
CA PRO A 203 16.12 -13.02 1.73
C PRO A 203 14.98 -13.87 2.28
N ALA A 204 15.05 -15.17 2.07
CA ALA A 204 14.15 -16.13 2.66
C ALA A 204 14.74 -16.64 3.98
N ASP A 205 13.89 -17.00 4.92
CA ASP A 205 14.30 -17.74 6.11
C ASP A 205 14.66 -19.21 5.78
N ARG A 206 15.00 -19.99 6.81
CA ARG A 206 15.36 -21.41 6.63
C ARG A 206 14.21 -22.28 6.10
N GLU A 207 12.98 -21.80 6.21
CA GLU A 207 11.77 -22.45 5.71
C GLU A 207 11.41 -22.00 4.29
N GLY A 208 12.20 -21.13 3.68
CA GLY A 208 11.92 -20.52 2.38
C GLY A 208 10.90 -19.40 2.43
N ILE A 209 10.58 -18.90 3.62
CA ILE A 209 9.60 -17.82 3.80
C ILE A 209 10.30 -16.47 3.68
N VAL A 210 9.77 -15.61 2.82
CA VAL A 210 10.26 -14.25 2.64
C VAL A 210 9.53 -13.32 3.63
N PRO A 211 10.24 -12.66 4.57
CA PRO A 211 9.61 -11.74 5.50
C PRO A 211 9.16 -10.47 4.76
N THR A 212 7.91 -10.09 4.94
CA THR A 212 7.33 -8.86 4.40
C THR A 212 7.10 -7.84 5.51
N TYR A 213 6.96 -6.57 5.13
CA TYR A 213 6.91 -5.42 6.04
C TYR A 213 5.56 -4.72 6.07
N VAL A 214 4.58 -5.28 5.35
CA VAL A 214 3.22 -4.76 5.35
C VAL A 214 2.56 -4.90 6.71
N GLN A 215 1.94 -3.83 7.19
CA GLN A 215 1.14 -3.87 8.42
C GLN A 215 0.27 -2.63 8.61
N ASP A 216 -0.64 -2.73 9.58
CA ASP A 216 -1.33 -1.61 10.20
C ASP A 216 -1.05 -1.58 11.71
N THR A 217 -0.88 -0.37 12.24
CA THR A 217 -0.73 -0.09 13.67
C THR A 217 -1.69 1.01 14.05
N VAL A 218 -2.49 0.78 15.07
CA VAL A 218 -3.38 1.79 15.65
C VAL A 218 -3.04 1.92 17.13
N VAL A 219 -2.66 3.12 17.55
CA VAL A 219 -2.32 3.43 18.94
C VAL A 219 -3.14 4.62 19.42
N PRO A 220 -3.38 4.75 20.75
CA PRO A 220 -4.02 5.94 21.28
C PRO A 220 -3.25 7.20 20.88
N ALA A 221 -3.97 8.23 20.46
CA ALA A 221 -3.36 9.54 20.20
C ALA A 221 -3.05 10.25 21.50
N PRO A 222 -1.94 10.97 21.59
CA PRO A 222 -1.68 11.85 22.75
C PRO A 222 -2.70 13.00 22.76
N GLU A 223 -2.91 13.58 23.95
CA GLU A 223 -3.70 14.80 24.05
C GLU A 223 -3.00 15.95 23.32
N GLY A 224 -3.77 16.74 22.59
CA GLY A 224 -3.26 17.89 21.83
C GLY A 224 -2.64 17.54 20.48
N ALA A 225 -1.72 18.36 20.02
CA ALA A 225 -1.03 18.19 18.74
C ALA A 225 0.01 17.06 18.86
N CYS A 226 0.15 16.27 17.79
CA CYS A 226 1.15 15.22 17.69
C CYS A 226 1.92 15.32 16.37
N ASP A 227 3.17 14.91 16.40
CA ASP A 227 3.99 14.79 15.19
C ASP A 227 3.71 13.45 14.51
N LEU A 228 2.89 13.50 13.46
CA LEU A 228 2.53 12.32 12.67
C LEU A 228 3.76 11.71 11.97
N ALA A 229 4.71 12.54 11.54
CA ALA A 229 5.91 12.07 10.85
C ALA A 229 6.84 11.32 11.82
N ALA A 230 7.04 11.84 13.03
CA ALA A 230 7.82 11.16 14.07
C ALA A 230 7.17 9.81 14.45
N THR A 231 5.85 9.78 14.61
CA THR A 231 5.11 8.53 14.88
C THR A 231 5.30 7.52 13.74
N GLY A 232 5.13 7.96 12.51
CA GLY A 232 5.32 7.09 11.33
C GLY A 232 6.73 6.53 11.25
N LYS A 233 7.74 7.36 11.49
CA LYS A 233 9.15 6.95 11.53
C LYS A 233 9.39 5.86 12.59
N ARG A 234 8.90 6.07 13.81
CA ARG A 234 9.04 5.09 14.90
C ARG A 234 8.41 3.74 14.55
N VAL A 235 7.21 3.75 13.99
CA VAL A 235 6.54 2.52 13.52
C VAL A 235 7.34 1.85 12.40
N ALA A 236 7.79 2.62 11.41
CA ALA A 236 8.60 2.09 10.32
C ALA A 236 9.91 1.44 10.81
N ASP A 237 10.62 2.10 11.70
CA ASP A 237 11.87 1.60 12.27
C ASP A 237 11.63 0.29 13.04
N ALA A 238 10.56 0.21 13.84
CA ALA A 238 10.17 -1.01 14.55
C ALA A 238 9.83 -2.15 13.59
N VAL A 239 9.07 -1.87 12.53
CA VAL A 239 8.67 -2.85 11.52
C VAL A 239 9.88 -3.41 10.79
N LEU A 240 10.76 -2.54 10.30
CA LEU A 240 11.96 -2.95 9.56
C LEU A 240 12.90 -3.78 10.44
N ALA A 241 13.15 -3.35 11.68
CA ALA A 241 13.99 -4.08 12.62
C ALA A 241 13.38 -5.42 13.04
N SER A 242 12.05 -5.54 13.05
CA SER A 242 11.36 -6.80 13.40
C SER A 242 11.65 -7.95 12.44
N ALA A 243 12.14 -7.67 11.23
CA ALA A 243 12.53 -8.70 10.27
C ALA A 243 13.66 -9.61 10.76
N GLN A 244 14.47 -9.13 11.70
CA GLN A 244 15.52 -9.90 12.35
C GLN A 244 14.99 -10.87 13.42
N GLN A 245 13.71 -10.75 13.79
CA GLN A 245 13.08 -11.56 14.80
C GLN A 245 12.44 -12.83 14.19
N PRO A 246 12.39 -13.95 14.92
CA PRO A 246 11.60 -15.09 14.51
C PRO A 246 10.14 -14.69 14.24
N ARG A 247 9.53 -15.26 13.21
CA ARG A 247 8.16 -14.90 12.76
C ARG A 247 7.15 -14.84 13.92
N ALA A 248 7.17 -15.83 14.80
CA ALA A 248 6.26 -15.89 15.94
C ALA A 248 6.47 -14.75 16.96
N ALA A 249 7.68 -14.20 17.05
CA ALA A 249 8.03 -13.13 18.00
C ALA A 249 7.82 -11.73 17.45
N ARG A 250 7.69 -11.54 16.13
CA ARG A 250 7.66 -10.22 15.49
C ARG A 250 6.59 -9.29 16.07
N ARG A 251 5.36 -9.78 16.25
CA ARG A 251 4.25 -8.98 16.81
C ARG A 251 4.57 -8.46 18.21
N GLY A 252 5.01 -9.34 19.09
CA GLY A 252 5.38 -8.97 20.47
C GLY A 252 6.58 -8.03 20.51
N TRP A 253 7.55 -8.23 19.63
CA TRP A 253 8.70 -7.35 19.53
C TRP A 253 8.33 -5.94 19.09
N ILE A 254 7.49 -5.79 18.05
CA ILE A 254 6.98 -4.49 17.61
C ILE A 254 6.20 -3.82 18.76
N ALA A 255 5.33 -4.55 19.46
CA ALA A 255 4.57 -4.03 20.59
C ALA A 255 5.48 -3.47 21.68
N ALA A 256 6.51 -4.21 22.05
CA ALA A 256 7.48 -3.79 23.05
C ALA A 256 8.21 -2.50 22.62
N LYS A 257 8.67 -2.45 21.35
CA LYS A 257 9.34 -1.26 20.81
C LYS A 257 8.46 -0.01 20.75
N LEU A 258 7.19 -0.17 20.44
CA LEU A 258 6.25 0.95 20.40
C LEU A 258 5.80 1.41 21.81
N SER A 259 6.00 0.59 22.83
CA SER A 259 5.72 0.92 24.22
C SER A 259 6.90 1.60 24.94
N GLU A 260 8.11 1.57 24.34
CA GLU A 260 9.26 2.30 24.87
C GLU A 260 8.99 3.82 24.76
N PRO A 261 9.29 4.62 25.81
CA PRO A 261 9.20 6.06 25.69
C PRO A 261 10.17 6.57 24.62
N ASP A 262 9.78 7.64 23.94
CA ASP A 262 10.65 8.28 22.96
C ASP A 262 11.96 8.68 23.67
N ALA A 263 13.08 8.15 23.18
CA ALA A 263 14.39 8.65 23.59
C ALA A 263 14.51 10.08 23.05
N GLY A 264 14.32 11.07 23.93
CA GLY A 264 14.34 12.49 23.63
C GLY A 264 15.68 12.97 23.03
#